data_4c7fb62ab275862061456d5704e038f2
#
_entry.id   4c7fb62ab275862061456d5704e038f2
#
_cell.length_a   1.000
_cell.length_b   1.000
_cell.length_c   1.000
_cell.angle_alpha   90.00
_cell.angle_beta   90.00
_cell.angle_gamma   90.00
#
_symmetry.space_group_name_H-M   'P 1'
#
loop_
_entity.id
_entity.type
_entity.pdbx_description
1 polymer ?
#
loop_
_entity_poly.entity_id
_entity_poly.type
_entity_poly.pdbx_seq_one_letter_code
_entity_poly.pdbx_strand_id
1 'polypeptide(L)'
;MPDSIFTVDLHTFNKLVIEASHDKPILLDLWAEWCAPCRVIAPVLEKVAHEFEGEIGIAKIEVDEDENMKIAGKYQVRGFPTLILFQYGKELARFSGAKPLHFIREFIEEHCDL
;
A
#
# COMPACT_ATOMS: atom_id res chain seq x y z
N MET A 1 2.45 16.99 -6.96
CA MET A 1 2.78 15.55 -6.83
C MET A 1 2.95 15.18 -5.37
N PRO A 2 2.11 14.31 -4.84
CA PRO A 2 2.30 13.93 -3.44
C PRO A 2 3.53 13.06 -3.28
N ASP A 3 4.46 13.51 -2.43
CA ASP A 3 5.63 12.73 -2.08
C ASP A 3 5.27 11.51 -1.24
N SER A 4 3.98 11.40 -0.91
CA SER A 4 3.49 10.29 -0.10
C SER A 4 3.30 8.99 -0.90
N ILE A 5 3.44 9.02 -2.23
CA ILE A 5 3.45 7.79 -3.03
C ILE A 5 4.88 7.51 -3.48
N PHE A 6 5.38 6.33 -3.14
CA PHE A 6 6.76 5.96 -3.44
C PHE A 6 6.88 4.47 -3.75
N THR A 7 7.92 4.13 -4.49
CA THR A 7 8.18 2.75 -4.89
C THR A 7 9.09 2.08 -3.88
N VAL A 8 8.78 0.82 -3.55
CA VAL A 8 9.64 0.00 -2.68
C VAL A 8 9.90 -1.33 -3.37
N ASP A 9 10.93 -2.04 -2.90
CA ASP A 9 11.27 -3.37 -3.37
C ASP A 9 11.61 -4.25 -2.15
N LEU A 10 12.01 -5.49 -2.41
CA LEU A 10 12.35 -6.42 -1.33
C LEU A 10 13.42 -5.84 -0.40
N HIS A 11 14.40 -5.14 -0.97
CA HIS A 11 15.54 -4.63 -0.19
C HIS A 11 15.21 -3.39 0.62
N THR A 12 14.25 -2.58 0.16
CA THR A 12 13.88 -1.34 0.85
C THR A 12 12.61 -1.50 1.71
N PHE A 13 11.94 -2.64 1.59
CA PHE A 13 10.67 -2.88 2.26
C PHE A 13 10.76 -2.64 3.78
N ASN A 14 11.76 -3.22 4.44
CA ASN A 14 11.84 -3.10 5.89
C ASN A 14 11.99 -1.65 6.33
N LYS A 15 12.84 -0.88 5.64
CA LYS A 15 13.09 0.51 5.99
C LYS A 15 11.91 1.40 5.63
N LEU A 16 11.39 1.27 4.42
CA LEU A 16 10.41 2.22 3.88
C LEU A 16 8.96 1.87 4.21
N VAL A 17 8.70 0.65 4.68
CA VAL A 17 7.35 0.26 5.09
C VAL A 17 7.33 -0.04 6.58
N ILE A 18 8.10 -1.01 7.05
CA ILE A 18 8.03 -1.45 8.45
C ILE A 18 8.52 -0.36 9.40
N GLU A 19 9.75 0.13 9.22
CA GLU A 19 10.30 1.17 10.10
C GLU A 19 9.54 2.49 9.92
N ALA A 20 9.24 2.86 8.67
CA ALA A 20 8.53 4.10 8.38
C ALA A 20 7.13 4.12 9.02
N SER A 21 6.51 2.95 9.19
CA SER A 21 5.16 2.88 9.76
C SER A 21 5.10 3.24 11.24
N HIS A 22 6.26 3.36 11.91
CA HIS A 22 6.31 3.88 13.27
C HIS A 22 6.12 5.40 13.30
N ASP A 23 6.43 6.07 12.19
CA ASP A 23 6.28 7.52 12.09
C ASP A 23 4.86 7.89 11.64
N LYS A 24 4.34 7.20 10.63
CA LYS A 24 2.98 7.37 10.16
C LYS A 24 2.52 6.11 9.44
N PRO A 25 1.19 5.89 9.33
CA PRO A 25 0.71 4.68 8.65
C PRO A 25 1.20 4.60 7.21
N ILE A 26 1.49 3.40 6.76
CA ILE A 26 1.90 3.12 5.38
C ILE A 26 0.90 2.13 4.77
N LEU A 27 0.32 2.52 3.65
CA LEU A 27 -0.55 1.65 2.87
C LEU A 27 0.30 1.05 1.75
N LEU A 28 0.50 -0.26 1.81
CA LEU A 28 1.32 -0.98 0.83
C LEU A 28 0.43 -1.52 -0.29
N ASP A 29 0.73 -1.15 -1.52
CA ASP A 29 0.02 -1.61 -2.71
C ASP A 29 0.88 -2.65 -3.42
N LEU A 30 0.47 -3.93 -3.34
CA LEU A 30 1.13 -5.00 -4.11
C LEU A 30 0.41 -5.12 -5.44
N TRP A 31 1.14 -4.88 -6.53
CA TRP A 31 0.53 -4.77 -7.86
C TRP A 31 1.41 -5.40 -8.93
N ALA A 32 0.83 -5.59 -10.11
CA ALA A 32 1.55 -6.11 -11.28
C ALA A 32 1.06 -5.42 -12.54
N GLU A 33 1.92 -5.31 -13.55
CA GLU A 33 1.59 -4.64 -14.81
C GLU A 33 0.46 -5.33 -15.57
N TRP A 34 0.40 -6.66 -15.50
CA TRP A 34 -0.63 -7.44 -16.20
C TRP A 34 -1.99 -7.39 -15.52
N CYS A 35 -2.09 -6.73 -14.40
CA CYS A 35 -3.28 -6.73 -13.55
C CYS A 35 -4.15 -5.52 -13.85
N ALA A 36 -5.28 -5.73 -14.54
CA ALA A 36 -6.18 -4.64 -14.90
C ALA A 36 -6.76 -3.90 -13.69
N PRO A 37 -7.23 -4.60 -12.63
CA PRO A 37 -7.71 -3.89 -11.43
C PRO A 37 -6.64 -3.04 -10.77
N CYS A 38 -5.36 -3.44 -10.86
CA CYS A 38 -4.27 -2.64 -10.32
C CYS A 38 -4.19 -1.28 -11.02
N ARG A 39 -4.41 -1.26 -12.34
CA ARG A 39 -4.42 -0.02 -13.10
C ARG A 39 -5.64 0.83 -12.79
N VAL A 40 -6.76 0.19 -12.50
CA VAL A 40 -8.00 0.91 -12.14
C VAL A 40 -7.86 1.62 -10.81
N ILE A 41 -7.21 0.99 -9.82
CA ILE A 41 -7.09 1.59 -8.50
C ILE A 41 -6.00 2.66 -8.44
N ALA A 42 -5.04 2.67 -9.37
CA ALA A 42 -3.91 3.60 -9.32
C ALA A 42 -4.35 5.06 -9.20
N PRO A 43 -5.25 5.59 -10.05
CA PRO A 43 -5.67 6.98 -9.90
C PRO A 43 -6.47 7.23 -8.62
N VAL A 44 -7.16 6.21 -8.09
CA VAL A 44 -7.86 6.33 -6.81
C VAL A 44 -6.86 6.51 -5.68
N LEU A 45 -5.75 5.77 -5.72
CA LEU A 45 -4.70 5.89 -4.70
C LEU A 45 -4.06 7.28 -4.74
N GLU A 46 -3.95 7.91 -5.90
CA GLU A 46 -3.44 9.27 -5.96
C GLU A 46 -4.39 10.25 -5.26
N LYS A 47 -5.69 10.04 -5.39
CA LYS A 47 -6.66 10.87 -4.67
C LYS A 47 -6.57 10.64 -3.17
N VAL A 48 -6.38 9.38 -2.75
CA VAL A 48 -6.18 9.06 -1.33
C VAL A 48 -4.94 9.77 -0.81
N ALA A 49 -3.85 9.76 -1.57
CA ALA A 49 -2.61 10.42 -1.18
C ALA A 49 -2.81 11.91 -0.97
N HIS A 50 -3.62 12.55 -1.84
CA HIS A 50 -3.92 13.97 -1.66
C HIS A 50 -4.77 14.24 -0.43
N GLU A 51 -5.79 13.41 -0.19
CA GLU A 51 -6.67 13.62 0.97
C GLU A 51 -5.94 13.44 2.30
N PHE A 52 -4.99 12.53 2.34
CA PHE A 52 -4.24 12.22 3.56
C PHE A 52 -2.80 12.72 3.51
N GLU A 53 -2.56 13.74 2.70
CA GLU A 53 -1.20 14.26 2.53
C GLU A 53 -0.58 14.63 3.88
N GLY A 54 0.63 14.11 4.13
CA GLY A 54 1.33 14.30 5.39
C GLY A 54 0.89 13.34 6.50
N GLU A 55 -0.24 12.65 6.35
CA GLU A 55 -0.77 11.77 7.39
C GLU A 55 -0.46 10.30 7.16
N ILE A 56 -0.38 9.87 5.89
CA ILE A 56 -0.02 8.49 5.55
C ILE A 56 0.96 8.49 4.39
N GLY A 57 1.64 7.36 4.22
CA GLY A 57 2.42 7.11 3.01
C GLY A 57 1.79 5.97 2.23
N ILE A 58 1.95 5.98 0.91
CA ILE A 58 1.50 4.89 0.05
C ILE A 58 2.72 4.31 -0.63
N ALA A 59 3.08 3.08 -0.27
CA ALA A 59 4.20 2.37 -0.83
C ALA A 59 3.70 1.43 -1.92
N LYS A 60 4.34 1.44 -3.08
CA LYS A 60 3.96 0.57 -4.19
C LYS A 60 5.07 -0.42 -4.46
N ILE A 61 4.73 -1.69 -4.50
CA ILE A 61 5.68 -2.75 -4.83
C ILE A 61 5.16 -3.55 -6.02
N GLU A 62 5.96 -3.58 -7.09
CA GLU A 62 5.61 -4.35 -8.30
C GLU A 62 6.13 -5.77 -8.11
N VAL A 63 5.22 -6.71 -7.92
CA VAL A 63 5.58 -8.06 -7.46
C VAL A 63 6.37 -8.86 -8.48
N ASP A 64 6.27 -8.53 -9.77
CA ASP A 64 7.00 -9.26 -10.80
C ASP A 64 8.43 -8.77 -11.00
N GLU A 65 8.83 -7.67 -10.37
CA GLU A 65 10.19 -7.17 -10.49
C GLU A 65 11.12 -7.81 -9.48
N ASP A 66 12.32 -8.16 -9.94
CA ASP A 66 13.37 -8.74 -9.10
C ASP A 66 12.81 -9.86 -8.21
N GLU A 67 13.03 -9.77 -6.91
CA GLU A 67 12.58 -10.77 -5.95
C GLU A 67 11.38 -10.29 -5.15
N ASN A 68 10.64 -9.31 -5.66
CA ASN A 68 9.55 -8.69 -4.91
C ASN A 68 8.40 -9.65 -4.60
N MET A 69 8.25 -10.72 -5.38
CA MET A 69 7.22 -11.73 -5.11
C MET A 69 7.42 -12.39 -3.74
N LYS A 70 8.63 -12.32 -3.18
CA LYS A 70 8.88 -12.85 -1.84
C LYS A 70 8.09 -12.09 -0.78
N ILE A 71 7.82 -10.80 -0.99
CA ILE A 71 6.97 -10.04 -0.06
C ILE A 71 5.53 -10.54 -0.14
N ALA A 72 5.02 -10.77 -1.35
CA ALA A 72 3.69 -11.33 -1.51
C ALA A 72 3.57 -12.69 -0.82
N GLY A 73 4.61 -13.53 -0.96
CA GLY A 73 4.63 -14.83 -0.29
C GLY A 73 4.65 -14.71 1.21
N LYS A 74 5.47 -13.79 1.75
CA LYS A 74 5.58 -13.57 3.19
C LYS A 74 4.23 -13.20 3.81
N TYR A 75 3.45 -12.38 3.13
CA TYR A 75 2.15 -11.92 3.62
C TYR A 75 0.99 -12.75 3.08
N GLN A 76 1.30 -13.86 2.40
CA GLN A 76 0.30 -14.78 1.86
C GLN A 76 -0.72 -14.08 0.95
N VAL A 77 -0.23 -13.18 0.13
CA VAL A 77 -1.05 -12.44 -0.83
C VAL A 77 -1.34 -13.36 -2.02
N ARG A 78 -2.61 -13.49 -2.39
CA ARG A 78 -3.05 -14.43 -3.43
C ARG A 78 -3.69 -13.76 -4.63
N GLY A 79 -3.98 -12.47 -4.55
CA GLY A 79 -4.59 -11.74 -5.65
C GLY A 79 -4.10 -10.31 -5.66
N PHE A 80 -4.32 -9.63 -6.79
CA PHE A 80 -3.84 -8.26 -6.95
C PHE A 80 -4.93 -7.37 -7.50
N PRO A 81 -4.96 -6.09 -7.11
CA PRO A 81 -4.09 -5.52 -6.10
C PRO A 81 -4.47 -6.01 -4.71
N THR A 82 -3.50 -6.07 -3.81
CA THR A 82 -3.76 -6.24 -2.39
C THR A 82 -3.14 -5.05 -1.69
N LEU A 83 -3.93 -4.41 -0.86
CA LEU A 83 -3.53 -3.23 -0.09
C LEU A 83 -3.44 -3.64 1.38
N ILE A 84 -2.25 -3.46 1.96
CA ILE A 84 -2.01 -3.82 3.37
C ILE A 84 -1.65 -2.54 4.13
N LEU A 85 -2.38 -2.26 5.20
CA LEU A 85 -2.14 -1.08 6.02
C LEU A 85 -1.24 -1.44 7.19
N PHE A 86 -0.11 -0.75 7.28
CA PHE A 86 0.88 -0.93 8.35
C PHE A 86 0.90 0.27 9.27
N GLN A 87 1.00 0.03 10.57
CA GLN A 87 1.29 1.05 11.55
C GLN A 87 1.99 0.41 12.74
N TYR A 88 2.95 1.13 13.32
CA TYR A 88 3.73 0.63 14.46
C TYR A 88 4.47 -0.66 14.14
N GLY A 89 4.90 -0.80 12.89
CA GLY A 89 5.70 -1.94 12.43
C GLY A 89 4.94 -3.21 12.13
N LYS A 90 3.60 -3.17 12.12
CA LYS A 90 2.80 -4.38 11.92
C LYS A 90 1.60 -4.14 11.01
N GLU A 91 1.12 -5.22 10.42
CA GLU A 91 -0.09 -5.17 9.61
C GLU A 91 -1.32 -4.98 10.50
N LEU A 92 -2.13 -3.96 10.18
CA LEU A 92 -3.37 -3.71 10.89
C LEU A 92 -4.57 -4.33 10.19
N ALA A 93 -4.61 -4.23 8.85
CA ALA A 93 -5.74 -4.68 8.07
C ALA A 93 -5.34 -4.73 6.59
N ARG A 94 -6.15 -5.39 5.77
CA ARG A 94 -5.91 -5.45 4.33
C ARG A 94 -7.21 -5.57 3.56
N PHE A 95 -7.16 -5.23 2.29
CA PHE A 95 -8.24 -5.53 1.36
C PHE A 95 -7.64 -5.87 0.00
N SER A 96 -8.44 -6.49 -0.87
CA SER A 96 -8.02 -6.83 -2.23
C SER A 96 -9.03 -6.28 -3.22
N GLY A 97 -8.56 -6.00 -4.43
CA GLY A 97 -9.39 -5.52 -5.51
C GLY A 97 -9.45 -4.00 -5.61
N ALA A 98 -10.00 -3.52 -6.71
CA ALA A 98 -10.06 -2.09 -7.01
C ALA A 98 -11.26 -1.46 -6.30
N LYS A 99 -11.08 -1.11 -5.05
CA LYS A 99 -12.12 -0.47 -4.26
C LYS A 99 -12.23 1.02 -4.60
N PRO A 100 -13.43 1.60 -4.45
CA PRO A 100 -13.61 3.04 -4.71
C PRO A 100 -13.03 3.90 -3.61
N LEU A 101 -12.90 5.20 -3.91
CA LEU A 101 -12.27 6.15 -3.00
C LEU A 101 -12.89 6.14 -1.61
N HIS A 102 -14.23 6.16 -1.52
CA HIS A 102 -14.88 6.23 -0.20
C HIS A 102 -14.58 4.99 0.65
N PHE A 103 -14.43 3.81 0.01
CA PHE A 103 -14.09 2.59 0.73
C PHE A 103 -12.70 2.72 1.35
N ILE A 104 -11.74 3.19 0.56
CA ILE A 104 -10.34 3.29 1.03
C ILE A 104 -10.22 4.35 2.11
N ARG A 105 -10.92 5.49 1.96
CA ARG A 105 -10.93 6.53 2.98
C ARG A 105 -11.42 5.97 4.32
N GLU A 106 -12.56 5.27 4.31
CA GLU A 106 -13.12 4.70 5.52
C GLU A 106 -12.23 3.62 6.09
N PHE A 107 -11.62 2.82 5.21
CA PHE A 107 -10.70 1.76 5.64
C PHE A 107 -9.53 2.34 6.43
N ILE A 108 -8.94 3.42 5.93
CA ILE A 108 -7.82 4.08 6.61
C ILE A 108 -8.28 4.67 7.94
N GLU A 109 -9.42 5.36 7.93
CA GLU A 109 -9.91 6.02 9.14
C GLU A 109 -10.31 5.04 10.23
N GLU A 110 -10.81 3.87 9.84
CA GLU A 110 -11.25 2.87 10.81
C GLU A 110 -10.11 2.10 11.45
N HIS A 111 -8.99 1.91 10.73
CA HIS A 111 -7.99 0.93 11.15
C HIS A 111 -6.70 1.53 11.68
N CYS A 112 -6.45 2.81 11.49
CA CYS A 112 -5.22 3.38 12.00
C CYS A 112 -5.46 4.67 12.78
N ASP A 113 -4.45 5.02 13.59
CA ASP A 113 -4.47 6.26 14.36
C ASP A 113 -3.88 7.38 13.51
N LEU A 114 -4.63 8.45 13.32
CA LEU A 114 -4.17 9.60 12.54
C LEU A 114 -3.91 10.82 13.42
#